data_65b8c326ad18358a223b60cc59a39245
#
_entry.id   65b8c326ad18358a223b60cc59a39245
#
_cell.length_a   1.000
_cell.length_b   1.000
_cell.length_c   1.000
_cell.angle_alpha   90.00
_cell.angle_beta   90.00
_cell.angle_gamma   90.00
#
_symmetry.space_group_name_H-M   'P 1'
#
loop_
_entity.id
_entity.type
_entity.pdbx_description
1 polymer ?
#
loop_
_entity_poly.entity_id
_entity_poly.type
_entity_poly.pdbx_seq_one_letter_code
_entity_poly.pdbx_strand_id
1 'polypeptide(L)'
;MVKYPELFVLRHGQTEWNVAGKFQGQKNSPLTAKGKAQAQLQYELLSGVETLPKQAFISPQYRTVHTAQIALGPQIEQVLDDRLKEINFGAWEGKARSELKSLIGDDYESGLWHFMSPQGETFEEISARVQSFLDELTAPAIIVTHGITSIILRGIYMGLDQLELLQLPRKQGCIYHLADGVETLIAKSENDQRTLSYVS
;
A
#
# COMPACT_ATOMS: atom_id res chain seq x y z
N MET A 1 9.43 -22.66 -6.97
CA MET A 1 9.89 -21.61 -7.90
C MET A 1 9.32 -20.31 -7.41
N VAL A 2 10.12 -19.25 -7.29
CA VAL A 2 9.64 -17.89 -7.00
C VAL A 2 8.74 -17.48 -8.15
N LYS A 3 7.49 -17.11 -7.86
CA LYS A 3 6.48 -16.82 -8.89
C LYS A 3 6.61 -15.40 -9.44
N TYR A 4 7.04 -14.45 -8.60
CA TYR A 4 7.07 -13.02 -8.92
C TYR A 4 8.46 -12.41 -8.71
N PRO A 5 8.82 -11.33 -9.43
CA PRO A 5 10.08 -10.62 -9.22
C PRO A 5 10.09 -9.90 -7.86
N GLU A 6 11.27 -9.42 -7.47
CA GLU A 6 11.47 -8.60 -6.27
C GLU A 6 10.66 -7.30 -6.33
N LEU A 7 10.00 -6.93 -5.23
CA LEU A 7 9.15 -5.74 -5.16
C LEU A 7 9.46 -4.89 -3.90
N PHE A 8 9.43 -3.57 -4.08
CA PHE A 8 9.47 -2.58 -3.00
C PHE A 8 8.12 -1.88 -2.93
N VAL A 9 7.29 -2.25 -1.95
CA VAL A 9 5.91 -1.77 -1.86
C VAL A 9 5.81 -0.64 -0.86
N LEU A 10 5.40 0.53 -1.34
CA LEU A 10 5.19 1.76 -0.60
C LEU A 10 3.69 2.06 -0.48
N ARG A 11 3.23 2.36 0.72
CA ARG A 11 1.93 2.96 0.93
C ARG A 11 2.05 4.48 0.89
N HIS A 12 1.07 5.17 0.27
CA HIS A 12 1.01 6.64 0.29
C HIS A 12 1.11 7.23 1.69
N GLY A 13 1.67 8.42 1.82
CA GLY A 13 1.76 9.17 3.08
C GLY A 13 0.39 9.52 3.67
N GLN A 14 0.36 9.90 4.95
CA GLN A 14 -0.86 10.30 5.65
C GLN A 14 -1.60 11.43 4.92
N THR A 15 -2.92 11.29 4.77
CA THR A 15 -3.80 12.30 4.18
C THR A 15 -4.68 12.95 5.24
N GLU A 16 -5.32 14.09 4.91
CA GLU A 16 -6.29 14.76 5.79
C GLU A 16 -7.45 13.82 6.15
N TRP A 17 -7.93 12.99 5.22
CA TRP A 17 -8.99 12.03 5.52
C TRP A 17 -8.51 10.87 6.40
N ASN A 18 -7.22 10.52 6.38
CA ASN A 18 -6.68 9.60 7.38
C ASN A 18 -6.77 10.20 8.79
N VAL A 19 -6.44 11.48 8.94
CA VAL A 19 -6.55 12.20 10.22
C VAL A 19 -8.01 12.32 10.66
N ALA A 20 -8.91 12.66 9.74
CA ALA A 20 -10.34 12.76 9.99
C ALA A 20 -11.04 11.40 10.20
N GLY A 21 -10.31 10.28 10.10
CA GLY A 21 -10.87 8.93 10.25
C GLY A 21 -11.91 8.57 9.20
N LYS A 22 -11.82 9.12 7.97
CA LYS A 22 -12.76 8.87 6.88
C LYS A 22 -12.25 7.78 5.93
N PHE A 23 -13.20 7.03 5.36
CA PHE A 23 -12.91 6.11 4.25
C PHE A 23 -12.65 6.89 2.97
N GLN A 24 -11.50 6.67 2.35
CA GLN A 24 -11.16 7.34 1.09
C GLN A 24 -11.59 6.52 -0.13
N GLY A 25 -11.28 5.24 -0.13
CA GLY A 25 -11.47 4.41 -1.31
C GLY A 25 -10.84 5.05 -2.54
N GLN A 26 -11.63 5.27 -3.56
CA GLN A 26 -11.19 5.90 -4.79
C GLN A 26 -11.33 7.44 -4.80
N LYS A 27 -11.91 8.05 -3.76
CA LYS A 27 -11.87 9.50 -3.56
C LYS A 27 -10.49 9.97 -3.10
N ASN A 28 -10.21 11.25 -3.26
CA ASN A 28 -8.91 11.84 -2.95
C ASN A 28 -8.98 12.84 -1.80
N SER A 29 -7.86 12.90 -1.06
CA SER A 29 -7.59 13.88 -0.02
C SER A 29 -6.08 14.18 -0.04
N PRO A 30 -5.65 15.43 0.18
CA PRO A 30 -4.25 15.81 0.10
C PRO A 30 -3.42 15.17 1.21
N LEU A 31 -2.11 15.07 0.98
CA LEU A 31 -1.15 14.67 2.00
C LEU A 31 -1.03 15.76 3.07
N THR A 32 -1.00 15.34 4.34
CA THR A 32 -0.64 16.22 5.46
C THR A 32 0.87 16.53 5.45
N ALA A 33 1.31 17.47 6.29
CA ALA A 33 2.75 17.69 6.52
C ALA A 33 3.45 16.39 6.98
N LYS A 34 2.81 15.60 7.86
CA LYS A 34 3.30 14.28 8.27
C LYS A 34 3.35 13.31 7.10
N GLY A 35 2.36 13.32 6.21
CA GLY A 35 2.34 12.47 5.03
C GLY A 35 3.47 12.78 4.05
N LYS A 36 3.81 14.06 3.87
CA LYS A 36 4.97 14.48 3.07
C LYS A 36 6.29 14.05 3.71
N ALA A 37 6.42 14.18 5.04
CA ALA A 37 7.60 13.70 5.77
C ALA A 37 7.74 12.17 5.69
N GLN A 38 6.62 11.42 5.68
CA GLN A 38 6.64 9.97 5.46
C GLN A 38 7.12 9.59 4.06
N ALA A 39 6.70 10.34 3.04
CA ALA A 39 7.19 10.13 1.67
C ALA A 39 8.68 10.48 1.54
N GLN A 40 9.15 11.53 2.24
CA GLN A 40 10.57 11.87 2.31
C GLN A 40 11.39 10.77 3.00
N LEU A 41 10.87 10.20 4.09
CA LEU A 41 11.49 9.05 4.73
C LEU A 41 11.59 7.85 3.80
N GLN A 42 10.55 7.56 3.01
CA GLN A 42 10.60 6.50 2.00
C GLN A 42 11.69 6.75 0.95
N TYR A 43 11.91 8.01 0.53
CA TYR A 43 13.04 8.38 -0.33
C TYR A 43 14.39 8.04 0.32
N GLU A 44 14.57 8.41 1.60
CA GLU A 44 15.80 8.12 2.35
C GLU A 44 16.04 6.61 2.46
N LEU A 45 14.98 5.83 2.75
CA LEU A 45 15.05 4.37 2.85
C LEU A 45 15.42 3.73 1.50
N LEU A 46 14.80 4.18 0.40
CA LEU A 46 15.15 3.70 -0.94
C LEU A 46 16.60 4.04 -1.30
N SER A 47 17.08 5.23 -0.92
CA SER A 47 18.46 5.65 -1.19
C SER A 47 19.50 4.79 -0.47
N GLY A 48 19.11 4.04 0.56
CA GLY A 48 19.96 3.07 1.25
C GLY A 48 19.99 1.66 0.62
N VAL A 49 19.15 1.40 -0.39
CA VAL A 49 19.10 0.12 -1.10
C VAL A 49 20.21 0.10 -2.15
N GLU A 50 21.04 -0.92 -2.15
CA GLU A 50 22.21 -1.04 -3.02
C GLU A 50 21.83 -1.08 -4.51
N THR A 51 20.78 -1.83 -4.84
CA THR A 51 20.30 -1.95 -6.22
C THR A 51 18.80 -1.69 -6.27
N LEU A 52 18.43 -0.52 -6.76
CA LEU A 52 17.02 -0.16 -6.94
C LEU A 52 16.47 -0.59 -8.31
N PRO A 53 15.21 -1.03 -8.38
CA PRO A 53 14.49 -1.19 -9.63
C PRO A 53 14.48 0.14 -10.41
N LYS A 54 14.58 0.04 -11.74
CA LYS A 54 14.53 1.22 -12.63
C LYS A 54 13.12 1.71 -12.91
N GLN A 55 12.11 0.91 -12.58
CA GLN A 55 10.71 1.18 -12.88
C GLN A 55 9.86 1.15 -11.59
N ALA A 56 8.93 2.09 -11.52
CA ALA A 56 7.91 2.14 -10.48
C ALA A 56 6.52 2.14 -11.11
N PHE A 57 5.62 1.31 -10.58
CA PHE A 57 4.20 1.32 -10.89
C PHE A 57 3.43 2.04 -9.78
N ILE A 58 2.60 2.99 -10.15
CA ILE A 58 1.97 3.93 -9.23
C ILE A 58 0.46 3.92 -9.45
N SER A 59 -0.31 3.76 -8.38
CA SER A 59 -1.74 4.05 -8.44
C SER A 59 -1.98 5.48 -8.93
N PRO A 60 -2.90 5.73 -9.87
CA PRO A 60 -3.14 7.06 -10.43
C PRO A 60 -3.85 8.03 -9.47
N GLN A 61 -4.16 7.62 -8.25
CA GLN A 61 -4.82 8.47 -7.26
C GLN A 61 -3.85 9.55 -6.76
N TYR A 62 -4.38 10.78 -6.57
CA TYR A 62 -3.56 11.96 -6.24
C TYR A 62 -2.57 11.74 -5.08
N ARG A 63 -2.99 11.10 -3.99
CA ARG A 63 -2.13 10.85 -2.82
C ARG A 63 -0.95 9.92 -3.08
N THR A 64 -1.11 8.93 -3.97
CA THR A 64 -0.03 8.03 -4.41
C THR A 64 0.91 8.70 -5.38
N VAL A 65 0.38 9.44 -6.35
CA VAL A 65 1.18 10.24 -7.28
C VAL A 65 2.02 11.27 -6.52
N HIS A 66 1.41 12.01 -5.59
CA HIS A 66 2.15 12.99 -4.78
C HIS A 66 3.19 12.34 -3.84
N THR A 67 2.90 11.13 -3.31
CA THR A 67 3.88 10.35 -2.55
C THR A 67 5.04 9.94 -3.44
N ALA A 68 4.77 9.42 -4.65
CA ALA A 68 5.79 9.00 -5.61
C ALA A 68 6.69 10.16 -6.04
N GLN A 69 6.13 11.35 -6.28
CA GLN A 69 6.89 12.55 -6.62
C GLN A 69 7.93 12.95 -5.55
N ILE A 70 7.66 12.63 -4.28
CA ILE A 70 8.58 12.92 -3.17
C ILE A 70 9.52 11.72 -2.93
N ALA A 71 9.01 10.50 -2.98
CA ALA A 71 9.73 9.29 -2.59
C ALA A 71 10.65 8.72 -3.68
N LEU A 72 10.41 9.04 -4.95
CA LEU A 72 11.17 8.47 -6.07
C LEU A 72 12.12 9.50 -6.66
N GLY A 73 13.36 9.07 -6.92
CA GLY A 73 14.34 9.88 -7.61
C GLY A 73 14.02 9.99 -9.12
N PRO A 74 14.61 10.98 -9.81
CA PRO A 74 14.34 11.24 -11.23
C PRO A 74 14.81 10.12 -12.17
N GLN A 75 15.66 9.21 -11.68
CA GLN A 75 16.17 8.06 -12.43
C GLN A 75 15.19 6.89 -12.51
N ILE A 76 14.08 6.94 -11.74
CA ILE A 76 13.06 5.90 -11.72
C ILE A 76 11.96 6.24 -12.74
N GLU A 77 11.78 5.36 -13.71
CA GLU A 77 10.66 5.46 -14.66
C GLU A 77 9.33 5.23 -13.92
N GLN A 78 8.37 6.13 -14.07
CA GLN A 78 7.09 6.07 -13.37
C GLN A 78 5.95 5.74 -14.34
N VAL A 79 5.25 4.64 -14.08
CA VAL A 79 4.10 4.17 -14.86
C VAL A 79 2.85 4.18 -13.98
N LEU A 80 1.78 4.79 -14.46
CA LEU A 80 0.48 4.73 -13.76
C LEU A 80 -0.25 3.45 -14.14
N ASP A 81 -0.78 2.74 -13.13
CA ASP A 81 -1.56 1.52 -13.33
C ASP A 81 -2.83 1.54 -12.48
N ASP A 82 -3.97 1.46 -13.16
CA ASP A 82 -5.30 1.49 -12.54
C ASP A 82 -5.55 0.31 -11.61
N ARG A 83 -4.90 -0.82 -11.83
CA ARG A 83 -4.99 -2.02 -10.98
C ARG A 83 -4.42 -1.81 -9.58
N LEU A 84 -3.64 -0.74 -9.38
CA LEU A 84 -3.07 -0.36 -8.08
C LEU A 84 -3.92 0.63 -7.29
N LYS A 85 -5.10 1.08 -7.80
CA LYS A 85 -6.03 1.92 -7.04
C LYS A 85 -6.45 1.27 -5.72
N GLU A 86 -6.78 2.09 -4.72
CA GLU A 86 -7.38 1.58 -3.49
C GLU A 86 -8.70 0.87 -3.79
N ILE A 87 -9.09 -0.03 -2.92
CA ILE A 87 -10.40 -0.66 -2.98
C ILE A 87 -11.47 0.41 -3.11
N ASN A 88 -12.43 0.16 -4.01
CA ASN A 88 -13.63 0.99 -4.08
C ASN A 88 -14.53 0.70 -2.88
N PHE A 89 -14.67 1.68 -1.97
CA PHE A 89 -15.57 1.57 -0.83
C PHE A 89 -17.02 2.00 -1.15
N GLY A 90 -17.39 2.21 -2.40
CA GLY A 90 -18.75 2.49 -2.82
C GLY A 90 -19.47 3.51 -1.93
N ALA A 91 -20.61 3.10 -1.36
CA ALA A 91 -21.43 3.95 -0.51
C ALA A 91 -20.77 4.39 0.82
N TRP A 92 -19.63 3.82 1.19
CA TRP A 92 -18.91 4.20 2.41
C TRP A 92 -17.84 5.27 2.21
N GLU A 93 -17.52 5.61 0.97
CA GLU A 93 -16.53 6.65 0.68
C GLU A 93 -16.94 8.03 1.22
N GLY A 94 -16.08 8.60 2.05
CA GLY A 94 -16.31 9.88 2.74
C GLY A 94 -16.97 9.75 4.11
N LYS A 95 -17.52 8.59 4.48
CA LYS A 95 -18.08 8.35 5.81
C LYS A 95 -16.98 8.20 6.87
N ALA A 96 -17.33 8.53 8.12
CA ALA A 96 -16.42 8.33 9.24
C ALA A 96 -16.36 6.84 9.63
N ARG A 97 -15.18 6.39 10.04
CA ARG A 97 -14.99 5.00 10.52
C ARG A 97 -15.83 4.69 11.75
N SER A 98 -16.05 5.67 12.63
CA SER A 98 -16.91 5.53 13.80
C SER A 98 -18.36 5.19 13.45
N GLU A 99 -18.89 5.80 12.39
CA GLU A 99 -20.26 5.50 11.90
C GLU A 99 -20.36 4.05 11.44
N LEU A 100 -19.37 3.56 10.71
CA LEU A 100 -19.35 2.19 10.19
C LEU A 100 -19.08 1.16 11.28
N LYS A 101 -18.21 1.47 12.26
CA LYS A 101 -17.98 0.57 13.40
C LYS A 101 -19.28 0.29 14.15
N SER A 102 -20.12 1.31 14.34
CA SER A 102 -21.43 1.15 14.96
C SER A 102 -22.42 0.34 14.11
N LEU A 103 -22.29 0.39 12.79
CA LEU A 103 -23.15 -0.32 11.86
C LEU A 103 -22.75 -1.81 11.71
N ILE A 104 -21.45 -2.09 11.69
CA ILE A 104 -20.87 -3.42 11.45
C ILE A 104 -20.83 -4.24 12.75
N GLY A 105 -20.73 -3.59 13.92
CA GLY A 105 -20.70 -4.28 15.21
C GLY A 105 -19.43 -5.11 15.43
N ASP A 106 -19.61 -6.34 15.96
CA ASP A 106 -18.52 -7.23 16.34
C ASP A 106 -17.67 -7.72 15.16
N ASP A 107 -18.23 -7.76 13.96
CA ASP A 107 -17.50 -8.15 12.73
C ASP A 107 -16.45 -7.13 12.30
N TYR A 108 -16.42 -5.93 12.93
CA TYR A 108 -15.45 -4.90 12.60
C TYR A 108 -13.99 -5.34 12.79
N GLU A 109 -13.70 -6.13 13.80
CA GLU A 109 -12.33 -6.58 14.11
C GLU A 109 -11.81 -7.66 13.13
N SER A 110 -12.71 -8.36 12.43
CA SER A 110 -12.30 -9.37 11.43
C SER A 110 -11.60 -8.75 10.20
N GLY A 111 -11.88 -7.50 9.89
CA GLY A 111 -11.43 -6.83 8.68
C GLY A 111 -12.17 -7.24 7.40
N LEU A 112 -13.00 -8.28 7.42
CA LEU A 112 -13.78 -8.74 6.26
C LEU A 112 -14.76 -7.69 5.76
N TRP A 113 -15.22 -6.81 6.64
CA TRP A 113 -16.13 -5.71 6.30
C TRP A 113 -15.59 -4.76 5.22
N HIS A 114 -14.27 -4.73 4.99
CA HIS A 114 -13.68 -3.92 3.92
C HIS A 114 -14.27 -4.25 2.53
N PHE A 115 -14.79 -5.46 2.35
CA PHE A 115 -15.35 -5.99 1.12
C PHE A 115 -16.88 -6.05 1.11
N MET A 116 -17.55 -5.46 2.11
CA MET A 116 -19.00 -5.55 2.30
C MET A 116 -19.74 -4.24 1.96
N SER A 117 -19.02 -3.23 1.47
CA SER A 117 -19.64 -1.94 1.16
C SER A 117 -20.62 -2.05 -0.01
N PRO A 118 -21.83 -1.52 0.11
CA PRO A 118 -22.76 -1.45 -1.02
C PRO A 118 -22.12 -0.70 -2.21
N GLN A 119 -22.17 -1.30 -3.39
CA GLN A 119 -21.54 -0.78 -4.62
C GLN A 119 -20.01 -0.64 -4.51
N GLY A 120 -19.38 -1.27 -3.53
CA GLY A 120 -17.94 -1.37 -3.38
C GLY A 120 -17.38 -2.58 -4.10
N GLU A 121 -16.06 -2.67 -4.16
CA GLU A 121 -15.31 -3.83 -4.68
C GLU A 121 -15.39 -4.98 -3.68
N THR A 122 -15.63 -6.20 -4.16
CA THR A 122 -15.49 -7.43 -3.39
C THR A 122 -14.03 -7.84 -3.25
N PHE A 123 -13.77 -8.82 -2.37
CA PHE A 123 -12.43 -9.40 -2.23
C PHE A 123 -11.96 -10.05 -3.52
N GLU A 124 -12.85 -10.73 -4.22
CA GLU A 124 -12.56 -11.42 -5.49
C GLU A 124 -12.18 -10.42 -6.58
N GLU A 125 -12.91 -9.30 -6.70
CA GLU A 125 -12.66 -8.27 -7.71
C GLU A 125 -11.32 -7.58 -7.50
N ILE A 126 -11.01 -7.12 -6.28
CA ILE A 126 -9.71 -6.51 -5.99
C ILE A 126 -8.56 -7.51 -6.13
N SER A 127 -8.75 -8.76 -5.69
CA SER A 127 -7.75 -9.81 -5.82
C SER A 127 -7.46 -10.12 -7.28
N ALA A 128 -8.49 -10.22 -8.13
CA ALA A 128 -8.34 -10.49 -9.55
C ALA A 128 -7.54 -9.40 -10.27
N ARG A 129 -7.82 -8.10 -10.02
CA ARG A 129 -7.06 -7.01 -10.66
C ARG A 129 -5.62 -6.93 -10.18
N VAL A 130 -5.37 -7.16 -8.88
CA VAL A 130 -4.01 -7.17 -8.32
C VAL A 130 -3.23 -8.40 -8.81
N GLN A 131 -3.87 -9.57 -8.90
CA GLN A 131 -3.29 -10.77 -9.49
C GLN A 131 -2.88 -10.54 -10.94
N SER A 132 -3.77 -9.96 -11.76
CA SER A 132 -3.48 -9.62 -13.16
C SER A 132 -2.28 -8.66 -13.27
N PHE A 133 -2.14 -7.70 -12.35
CA PHE A 133 -0.98 -6.83 -12.30
C PHE A 133 0.32 -7.61 -12.00
N LEU A 134 0.29 -8.47 -10.99
CA LEU A 134 1.46 -9.27 -10.60
C LEU A 134 1.90 -10.26 -11.70
N ASP A 135 0.94 -10.87 -12.39
CA ASP A 135 1.22 -11.86 -13.44
C ASP A 135 1.89 -11.24 -14.68
N GLU A 136 1.76 -9.94 -14.90
CA GLU A 136 2.43 -9.22 -15.98
C GLU A 136 3.84 -8.71 -15.62
N LEU A 137 4.20 -8.73 -14.33
CA LEU A 137 5.52 -8.26 -13.89
C LEU A 137 6.62 -9.27 -14.27
N THR A 138 7.60 -8.79 -15.02
CA THR A 138 8.73 -9.61 -15.50
C THR A 138 10.08 -9.20 -14.91
N ALA A 139 10.14 -8.08 -14.18
CA ALA A 139 11.35 -7.52 -13.60
C ALA A 139 11.08 -6.90 -12.23
N PRO A 140 12.10 -6.74 -11.37
CA PRO A 140 11.97 -6.02 -10.11
C PRO A 140 11.37 -4.64 -10.28
N ALA A 141 10.49 -4.22 -9.35
CA ALA A 141 9.76 -2.96 -9.43
C ALA A 141 9.52 -2.31 -8.07
N ILE A 142 9.34 -0.98 -8.09
CA ILE A 142 8.79 -0.23 -6.96
C ILE A 142 7.29 -0.07 -7.18
N ILE A 143 6.49 -0.29 -6.13
CA ILE A 143 5.03 -0.17 -6.18
C ILE A 143 4.58 0.91 -5.21
N VAL A 144 3.85 1.93 -5.69
CA VAL A 144 3.27 2.96 -4.81
C VAL A 144 1.76 2.83 -4.82
N THR A 145 1.19 2.38 -3.70
CA THR A 145 -0.22 2.02 -3.61
C THR A 145 -0.84 2.41 -2.24
N HIS A 146 -1.83 1.69 -1.78
CA HIS A 146 -2.72 2.03 -0.69
C HIS A 146 -2.75 0.96 0.41
N GLY A 147 -3.62 1.15 1.41
CA GLY A 147 -3.69 0.26 2.55
C GLY A 147 -4.19 -1.14 2.22
N ILE A 148 -5.38 -1.25 1.64
CA ILE A 148 -5.99 -2.55 1.33
C ILE A 148 -5.33 -3.18 0.11
N THR A 149 -5.14 -2.42 -0.95
CA THR A 149 -4.46 -2.93 -2.17
C THR A 149 -3.06 -3.45 -1.86
N SER A 150 -2.32 -2.81 -0.93
CA SER A 150 -1.00 -3.29 -0.52
C SER A 150 -1.05 -4.65 0.18
N ILE A 151 -1.99 -4.87 1.12
CA ILE A 151 -2.07 -6.18 1.80
C ILE A 151 -2.54 -7.28 0.86
N ILE A 152 -3.42 -6.99 -0.10
CA ILE A 152 -3.82 -7.95 -1.14
C ILE A 152 -2.60 -8.33 -2.00
N LEU A 153 -1.86 -7.34 -2.49
CA LEU A 153 -0.67 -7.55 -3.32
C LEU A 153 0.37 -8.40 -2.58
N ARG A 154 0.69 -8.04 -1.35
CA ARG A 154 1.67 -8.72 -0.51
C ARG A 154 1.21 -10.12 -0.13
N GLY A 155 -0.08 -10.30 0.19
CA GLY A 155 -0.67 -11.60 0.47
C GLY A 155 -0.60 -12.55 -0.74
N ILE A 156 -0.98 -12.08 -1.92
CA ILE A 156 -0.87 -12.87 -3.17
C ILE A 156 0.60 -13.23 -3.45
N TYR A 157 1.52 -12.28 -3.29
CA TYR A 157 2.96 -12.52 -3.48
C TYR A 157 3.49 -13.65 -2.59
N MET A 158 3.08 -13.68 -1.32
CA MET A 158 3.50 -14.66 -0.32
C MET A 158 2.66 -15.95 -0.30
N GLY A 159 1.56 -16.00 -1.06
CA GLY A 159 0.65 -17.16 -1.07
C GLY A 159 -0.23 -17.28 0.17
N LEU A 160 -0.52 -16.17 0.85
CA LEU A 160 -1.37 -16.14 2.05
C LEU A 160 -2.85 -16.24 1.70
N ASP A 161 -3.63 -16.85 2.60
CA ASP A 161 -5.08 -16.83 2.50
C ASP A 161 -5.70 -15.48 2.91
N GLN A 162 -7.02 -15.34 2.71
CA GLN A 162 -7.73 -14.08 2.98
C GLN A 162 -7.61 -13.61 4.43
N LEU A 163 -7.67 -14.52 5.40
CA LEU A 163 -7.60 -14.16 6.81
C LEU A 163 -6.18 -13.77 7.22
N GLU A 164 -5.19 -14.47 6.71
CA GLU A 164 -3.77 -14.18 6.95
C GLU A 164 -3.38 -12.81 6.37
N LEU A 165 -3.74 -12.51 5.11
CA LEU A 165 -3.38 -11.23 4.50
C LEU A 165 -4.04 -10.02 5.20
N LEU A 166 -5.22 -10.18 5.80
CA LEU A 166 -5.87 -9.11 6.56
C LEU A 166 -5.13 -8.74 7.85
N GLN A 167 -4.27 -9.63 8.37
CA GLN A 167 -3.42 -9.37 9.53
C GLN A 167 -2.14 -8.61 9.18
N LEU A 168 -1.80 -8.48 7.89
CA LEU A 168 -0.59 -7.79 7.48
C LEU A 168 -0.60 -6.31 7.91
N PRO A 169 0.55 -5.79 8.41
CA PRO A 169 0.64 -4.40 8.83
C PRO A 169 0.47 -3.44 7.64
N ARG A 170 -0.16 -2.29 7.89
CA ARG A 170 -0.44 -1.24 6.88
C ARG A 170 0.20 0.09 7.28
N LYS A 171 1.46 0.05 7.70
CA LYS A 171 2.21 1.24 8.14
C LYS A 171 2.47 2.20 6.95
N GLN A 172 2.63 3.48 7.27
CA GLN A 172 3.06 4.53 6.33
C GLN A 172 4.50 4.96 6.68
N GLY A 173 5.25 5.45 5.69
CA GLY A 173 6.63 5.90 5.92
C GLY A 173 7.64 4.76 6.06
N CYS A 174 7.31 3.58 5.62
CA CYS A 174 8.19 2.40 5.51
C CYS A 174 8.07 1.79 4.12
N ILE A 175 8.85 0.76 3.85
CA ILE A 175 8.84 -0.02 2.63
C ILE A 175 8.65 -1.48 3.00
N TYR A 176 7.74 -2.17 2.36
CA TYR A 176 7.61 -3.63 2.43
C TYR A 176 8.38 -4.21 1.25
N HIS A 177 9.49 -4.86 1.54
CA HIS A 177 10.35 -5.50 0.57
C HIS A 177 9.97 -6.97 0.43
N LEU A 178 9.64 -7.36 -0.78
CA LEU A 178 9.21 -8.72 -1.13
C LEU A 178 10.26 -9.37 -2.02
N ALA A 179 10.86 -10.45 -1.54
CA ALA A 179 11.81 -11.25 -2.31
C ALA A 179 11.64 -12.72 -1.95
N ASP A 180 11.74 -13.60 -2.92
CA ASP A 180 11.72 -15.06 -2.74
C ASP A 180 10.50 -15.60 -1.94
N GLY A 181 9.34 -14.95 -2.08
CA GLY A 181 8.12 -15.31 -1.37
C GLY A 181 8.07 -14.84 0.09
N VAL A 182 9.01 -14.00 0.52
CA VAL A 182 9.13 -13.50 1.90
C VAL A 182 9.00 -11.99 1.91
N GLU A 183 8.42 -11.44 2.98
CA GLU A 183 8.34 -10.01 3.25
C GLU A 183 9.33 -9.58 4.33
N THR A 184 10.04 -8.49 4.08
CA THR A 184 10.90 -7.81 5.04
C THR A 184 10.48 -6.34 5.15
N LEU A 185 10.40 -5.81 6.37
CA LEU A 185 10.08 -4.40 6.59
C LEU A 185 11.37 -3.56 6.62
N ILE A 186 11.48 -2.60 5.71
CA ILE A 186 12.53 -1.58 5.71
C ILE A 186 11.93 -0.31 6.34
N ALA A 187 12.42 0.05 7.53
CA ALA A 187 11.93 1.19 8.30
C ALA A 187 13.06 1.83 9.10
N LYS A 188 12.89 3.09 9.51
CA LYS A 188 13.81 3.73 10.44
C LYS A 188 13.63 3.12 11.83
N SER A 189 14.74 2.71 12.46
CA SER A 189 14.75 2.23 13.85
C SER A 189 14.37 3.38 14.80
N GLU A 190 13.57 3.10 15.83
CA GLU A 190 13.23 4.09 16.87
C GLU A 190 14.45 4.52 17.69
N ASN A 191 15.52 3.72 17.70
CA ASN A 191 16.72 3.94 18.52
C ASN A 191 17.95 4.43 17.75
N ASP A 192 17.86 4.65 16.44
CA ASP A 192 19.06 5.02 15.67
C ASP A 192 18.79 6.05 14.60
N GLN A 193 19.55 7.14 14.64
CA GLN A 193 19.47 8.19 13.63
C GLN A 193 20.05 7.75 12.27
N ARG A 194 20.62 6.53 12.10
CA ARG A 194 21.35 6.10 10.90
C ARG A 194 21.24 4.63 10.49
N THR A 195 20.47 3.77 11.13
CA THR A 195 20.49 2.33 10.80
C THR A 195 19.20 1.88 10.12
N LEU A 196 19.33 1.28 8.94
CA LEU A 196 18.28 0.50 8.29
C LEU A 196 18.12 -0.80 9.09
N SER A 197 16.98 -1.02 9.72
CA SER A 197 16.69 -2.29 10.37
C SER A 197 15.78 -3.13 9.50
N TYR A 198 16.27 -4.31 9.12
CA TYR A 198 15.48 -5.38 8.54
C TYR A 198 14.83 -6.15 9.69
N VAL A 199 13.52 -6.15 9.77
CA VAL A 199 12.77 -6.92 10.76
C VAL A 199 12.03 -8.01 10.02
N SER A 200 12.45 -9.24 10.26
CA SER A 200 11.80 -10.47 9.76
C SER A 200 10.52 -10.76 10.54
#